data_6fd72f1be4004623ac2e588d95d18af9
#
_entry.id   6fd72f1be4004623ac2e588d95d18af9
#
_cell.length_a   1.000
_cell.length_b   1.000
_cell.length_c   1.000
_cell.angle_alpha   90.00
_cell.angle_beta   90.00
_cell.angle_gamma   90.00
#
_symmetry.space_group_name_H-M   'P 1'
#
loop_
_entity.id
_entity.type
_entity.pdbx_description
1 polymer ?
#
loop_
_entity_poly.entity_id
_entity_poly.type
_entity_poly.pdbx_seq_one_letter_code
_entity_poly.pdbx_strand_id
1 'polypeptide(L)'
;MNSKLKTPAVEQLFDAILSLENKEECAAFFEDLCTINELLSLSQRFEVAKMLREKKTYLDIAEKTGASTATISRVNLSLIH
;
A
#
# COMPACT_ATOMS: atom_id res chain seq x y z
N MET A 1 10.62 1.96 -11.81
CA MET A 1 9.59 2.88 -11.27
C MET A 1 8.91 3.63 -12.39
N ASN A 2 7.61 3.85 -12.29
CA ASN A 2 6.85 4.58 -13.30
C ASN A 2 7.40 6.02 -13.42
N SER A 3 7.65 6.46 -14.65
CA SER A 3 8.22 7.79 -14.89
C SER A 3 7.33 8.92 -14.36
N LYS A 4 6.02 8.71 -14.26
CA LYS A 4 5.09 9.69 -13.68
C LYS A 4 5.33 9.94 -12.21
N LEU A 5 6.04 9.05 -11.53
CA LEU A 5 6.39 9.20 -10.11
C LEU A 5 7.71 9.91 -9.91
N LYS A 6 8.46 10.19 -10.99
CA LYS A 6 9.74 10.89 -10.90
C LYS A 6 9.55 12.40 -10.94
N THR A 7 8.92 12.92 -9.92
CA THR A 7 8.72 14.35 -9.75
C THR A 7 9.33 14.79 -8.42
N PRO A 8 9.72 16.08 -8.31
CA PRO A 8 10.25 16.58 -7.03
C PRO A 8 9.27 16.39 -5.87
N ALA A 9 7.97 16.52 -6.11
CA ALA A 9 6.96 16.35 -5.05
C ALA A 9 6.93 14.91 -4.55
N VAL A 10 6.98 13.94 -5.44
CA VAL A 10 6.97 12.52 -5.06
C VAL A 10 8.27 12.15 -4.36
N GLU A 11 9.40 12.66 -4.83
CA GLU A 11 10.68 12.40 -4.19
C GLU A 11 10.74 12.98 -2.77
N GLN A 12 10.17 14.17 -2.57
CA GLN A 12 10.07 14.76 -1.24
C GLN A 12 9.21 13.91 -0.31
N LEU A 13 8.12 13.35 -0.83
CA LEU A 13 7.28 12.45 -0.06
C LEU A 13 8.07 11.21 0.38
N PHE A 14 8.80 10.61 -0.54
CA PHE A 14 9.60 9.42 -0.22
C PHE A 14 10.68 9.74 0.79
N ASP A 15 11.34 10.89 0.67
CA ASP A 15 12.35 11.31 1.63
C ASP A 15 11.74 11.50 3.02
N ALA A 16 10.54 12.07 3.09
CA ALA A 16 9.83 12.24 4.35
C ALA A 16 9.50 10.88 4.98
N ILE A 17 9.03 9.94 4.18
CA ILE A 17 8.73 8.59 4.66
C ILE A 17 9.98 7.90 5.19
N LEU A 18 11.09 8.04 4.47
CA LEU A 18 12.36 7.43 4.89
C LEU A 18 12.93 8.04 6.16
N SER A 19 12.50 9.22 6.55
CA SER A 19 12.95 9.89 7.77
C SER A 19 12.17 9.46 9.01
N LEU A 20 11.07 8.72 8.84
CA LEU A 20 10.25 8.27 9.97
C LEU A 20 10.99 7.17 10.74
N GLU A 21 11.02 7.30 12.06
CA GLU A 21 11.83 6.42 12.91
C GLU A 21 11.05 5.40 13.72
N ASN A 22 9.74 5.61 13.89
CA ASN A 22 8.92 4.72 14.69
C ASN A 22 7.47 4.77 14.24
N LYS A 23 6.64 3.89 14.83
CA LYS A 23 5.22 3.79 14.44
C LYS A 23 4.43 5.03 14.80
N GLU A 24 4.76 5.68 15.89
CA GLU A 24 4.07 6.90 16.32
C GLU A 24 4.27 8.03 15.32
N GLU A 25 5.49 8.17 14.80
CA GLU A 25 5.78 9.15 13.75
C GLU A 25 5.06 8.79 12.45
N CYS A 26 5.04 7.50 12.09
CA CYS A 26 4.30 7.04 10.91
C CYS A 26 2.82 7.37 11.04
N ALA A 27 2.22 7.09 12.18
CA ALA A 27 0.80 7.35 12.40
C ALA A 27 0.50 8.85 12.26
N ALA A 28 1.29 9.69 12.90
CA ALA A 28 1.10 11.15 12.82
C ALA A 28 1.24 11.65 11.38
N PHE A 29 2.26 11.17 10.68
CA PHE A 29 2.54 11.57 9.30
C PHE A 29 1.37 11.21 8.38
N PHE A 30 0.93 9.96 8.43
CA PHE A 30 -0.15 9.51 7.54
C PHE A 30 -1.52 10.05 7.95
N GLU A 31 -1.76 10.30 9.23
CA GLU A 31 -3.00 10.94 9.67
C GLU A 31 -3.12 12.37 9.13
N ASP A 32 -1.99 13.06 8.98
CA ASP A 32 -2.00 14.41 8.42
C ASP A 32 -2.21 14.40 6.90
N LEU A 33 -1.74 13.36 6.22
CA LEU A 33 -1.78 13.31 4.75
C LEU A 33 -2.97 12.57 4.18
N CYS A 34 -3.51 11.61 4.91
CA CYS A 34 -4.55 10.71 4.40
C CYS A 34 -5.81 10.80 5.24
N THR A 35 -6.95 10.55 4.59
CA THR A 35 -8.17 10.26 5.35
C THR A 35 -8.04 8.87 5.99
N ILE A 36 -8.87 8.59 6.97
CA ILE A 36 -8.91 7.28 7.61
C ILE A 36 -9.19 6.18 6.57
N ASN A 37 -10.14 6.43 5.67
CA ASN A 37 -10.50 5.46 4.64
C ASN A 37 -9.35 5.21 3.66
N GLU A 38 -8.61 6.25 3.30
CA GLU A 38 -7.44 6.11 2.44
C GLU A 38 -6.36 5.26 3.11
N LEU A 39 -6.12 5.48 4.39
CA LEU A 39 -5.12 4.73 5.12
C LEU A 39 -5.52 3.27 5.28
N LEU A 40 -6.79 3.01 5.60
CA LEU A 40 -7.30 1.64 5.69
C LEU A 40 -7.21 0.92 4.35
N SER A 41 -7.50 1.64 3.26
CA SER A 41 -7.40 1.08 1.92
C SER A 41 -5.95 0.72 1.56
N LEU A 42 -5.01 1.58 1.92
CA LEU A 42 -3.58 1.29 1.73
C LEU A 42 -3.16 0.06 2.53
N SER A 43 -3.62 -0.03 3.76
CA SER A 43 -3.32 -1.17 4.63
C SER A 43 -3.83 -2.47 4.04
N GLN A 44 -5.06 -2.48 3.51
CA GLN A 44 -5.63 -3.65 2.87
C GLN A 44 -4.83 -4.06 1.64
N ARG A 45 -4.48 -3.09 0.79
CA ARG A 45 -3.70 -3.38 -0.41
C ARG A 45 -2.30 -3.89 -0.08
N PHE A 46 -1.70 -3.36 0.96
CA PHE A 46 -0.40 -3.86 1.42
C PHE A 46 -0.49 -5.32 1.88
N GLU A 47 -1.53 -5.65 2.63
CA GLU A 47 -1.76 -7.02 3.10
C GLU A 47 -2.00 -7.97 1.92
N VAL A 48 -2.79 -7.53 0.93
CA VAL A 48 -3.02 -8.31 -0.29
C VAL A 48 -1.69 -8.56 -1.02
N ALA A 49 -0.88 -7.51 -1.18
CA ALA A 49 0.41 -7.62 -1.86
C ALA A 49 1.33 -8.61 -1.15
N LYS A 50 1.37 -8.57 0.18
CA LYS A 50 2.16 -9.49 0.98
C LYS A 50 1.73 -10.94 0.77
N MET A 51 0.43 -11.18 0.80
CA MET A 51 -0.11 -12.54 0.62
C MET A 51 0.10 -13.05 -0.81
N LEU A 52 0.03 -12.18 -1.81
CA LEU A 52 0.34 -12.56 -3.17
C LEU A 52 1.81 -12.97 -3.32
N ARG A 53 2.71 -12.28 -2.65
CA ARG A 53 4.13 -12.65 -2.65
C ARG A 53 4.36 -13.99 -1.94
N GLU A 54 3.52 -14.31 -0.97
CA GLU A 54 3.56 -15.61 -0.28
C GLU A 54 2.86 -16.70 -1.09
N LYS A 55 2.38 -16.36 -2.29
CA LYS A 55 1.70 -17.29 -3.20
C LYS A 55 0.42 -17.90 -2.65
N LYS A 56 -0.30 -17.13 -1.85
CA LYS A 56 -1.62 -17.51 -1.38
C LYS A 56 -2.63 -17.43 -2.52
N THR A 57 -3.68 -18.22 -2.45
CA THR A 57 -4.74 -18.20 -3.45
C THR A 57 -5.60 -16.96 -3.29
N TYR A 58 -6.29 -16.55 -4.36
CA TYR A 58 -7.22 -15.43 -4.29
C TYR A 58 -8.31 -15.66 -3.26
N LEU A 59 -8.77 -16.90 -3.12
CA LEU A 59 -9.78 -17.23 -2.13
C LEU A 59 -9.28 -17.00 -0.70
N ASP A 60 -8.08 -17.45 -0.39
CA ASP A 60 -7.47 -17.23 0.92
C ASP A 60 -7.29 -15.74 1.21
N ILE A 61 -6.83 -15.00 0.20
CA ILE A 61 -6.60 -13.56 0.36
C ILE A 61 -7.93 -12.84 0.62
N ALA A 62 -8.96 -13.15 -0.16
CA ALA A 62 -10.27 -12.53 0.02
C ALA A 62 -10.84 -12.82 1.41
N GLU A 63 -10.68 -14.03 1.91
CA GLU A 63 -11.16 -14.42 3.24
C GLU A 63 -10.45 -13.64 4.34
N LYS A 64 -9.13 -13.51 4.24
CA LYS A 64 -8.33 -12.90 5.31
C LYS A 64 -8.32 -11.38 5.29
N THR A 65 -8.40 -10.79 4.10
CA THR A 65 -8.28 -9.34 3.97
C THR A 65 -9.62 -8.64 3.75
N GLY A 66 -10.64 -9.37 3.36
CA GLY A 66 -11.91 -8.78 2.98
C GLY A 66 -11.88 -8.07 1.64
N ALA A 67 -10.77 -8.14 0.91
CA ALA A 67 -10.66 -7.50 -0.40
C ALA A 67 -11.46 -8.25 -1.44
N SER A 68 -12.03 -7.50 -2.40
CA SER A 68 -12.72 -8.12 -3.54
C SER A 68 -11.69 -8.74 -4.48
N THR A 69 -12.15 -9.68 -5.32
CA THR A 69 -11.27 -10.27 -6.33
C THR A 69 -10.76 -9.23 -7.31
N ALA A 70 -11.56 -8.19 -7.57
CA ALA A 70 -11.13 -7.08 -8.43
C ALA A 70 -9.95 -6.34 -7.82
N THR A 71 -9.99 -6.08 -6.50
CA THR A 71 -8.88 -5.42 -5.78
C THR A 71 -7.63 -6.30 -5.81
N ILE A 72 -7.79 -7.59 -5.53
CA ILE A 72 -6.67 -8.54 -5.53
C ILE A 72 -6.02 -8.61 -6.91
N SER A 73 -6.84 -8.69 -7.96
CA SER A 73 -6.35 -8.73 -9.34
C SER A 73 -5.57 -7.46 -9.69
N ARG A 74 -6.09 -6.30 -9.28
CA ARG A 74 -5.42 -5.02 -9.54
C ARG A 74 -4.06 -4.94 -8.85
N VAL A 75 -3.98 -5.39 -7.61
CA VAL A 75 -2.70 -5.41 -6.88
C VAL A 75 -1.74 -6.39 -7.52
N ASN A 76 -2.23 -7.56 -7.94
CA ASN A 76 -1.42 -8.56 -8.61
C ASN A 76 -0.81 -8.01 -9.92
N LEU A 77 -1.60 -7.29 -10.70
CA LEU A 77 -1.10 -6.66 -11.93
C LEU A 77 0.00 -5.64 -11.64
N SER A 78 -0.13 -4.90 -10.54
CA SER A 78 0.89 -3.93 -10.13
C SER A 78 2.19 -4.61 -9.73
N LEU A 79 2.11 -5.79 -9.15
CA LEU A 79 3.30 -6.53 -8.72
C LEU A 79 4.09 -7.12 -9.89
N ILE A 80 3.46 -7.33 -11.02
CA ILE A 80 4.11 -7.90 -12.21
C ILE A 80 4.99 -6.85 -12.91
N HIS A 81 4.72 -5.60 -12.69
CA HIS A 81 5.50 -4.49 -13.28
C HIS A 81 6.57 -3.96 -12.28
#